data_871e3e3fd57c31014af9195fc0496bbb
#
_entry.id   871e3e3fd57c31014af9195fc0496bbb
#
_cell.length_a   1.000
_cell.length_b   1.000
_cell.length_c   1.000
_cell.angle_alpha   90.00
_cell.angle_beta   90.00
_cell.angle_gamma   90.00
#
_symmetry.space_group_name_H-M   'P 1'
#
loop_
_entity.id
_entity.type
_entity.pdbx_description
1 polymer ?
#
loop_
_entity_poly.entity_id
_entity_poly.type
_entity_poly.pdbx_seq_one_letter_code
_entity_poly.pdbx_strand_id
1 'polypeptide(L)' 'MKKAVIQPDVKQELMWVKSQIEVVNTKMAFTNEAKLLDSLSYELLALKSRMGYLIELAKKEYE' A
#
# COMPACT_ATOMS: atom_id res chain seq x y z
N MET A 1 -23.98 -10.25 -6.64
CA MET A 1 -24.04 -9.23 -5.69
C MET A 1 -22.77 -8.98 -4.95
N LYS A 2 -22.10 -9.99 -4.57
CA LYS A 2 -20.89 -9.83 -3.83
C LYS A 2 -19.80 -9.18 -4.63
N LYS A 3 -19.78 -9.38 -5.92
CA LYS A 3 -18.72 -8.81 -6.72
C LYS A 3 -18.75 -7.34 -6.78
N ALA A 4 -19.93 -6.77 -6.83
CA ALA A 4 -20.03 -5.34 -6.91
C ALA A 4 -19.46 -4.66 -5.71
N VAL A 5 -19.48 -5.33 -4.58
CA VAL A 5 -18.96 -4.77 -3.36
C VAL A 5 -17.45 -4.74 -3.36
N ILE A 6 -16.84 -5.72 -4.00
CA ILE A 6 -15.39 -5.84 -3.98
C ILE A 6 -14.70 -4.75 -4.76
N GLN A 7 -15.25 -4.38 -5.90
CA GLN A 7 -14.57 -3.44 -6.77
C GLN A 7 -14.29 -2.09 -6.14
N PRO A 8 -15.28 -1.44 -5.52
CA PRO A 8 -14.99 -0.16 -4.88
C PRO A 8 -13.96 -0.30 -3.79
N ASP A 9 -13.98 -1.43 -3.09
CA ASP A 9 -13.05 -1.64 -2.01
C ASP A 9 -11.62 -1.71 -2.52
N VAL A 10 -11.40 -2.37 -3.64
CA VAL A 10 -10.06 -2.48 -4.20
C VAL A 10 -9.52 -1.11 -4.56
N LYS A 11 -10.35 -0.30 -5.20
CA LYS A 11 -9.90 1.02 -5.61
C LYS A 11 -9.57 1.89 -4.42
N GLN A 12 -10.43 1.87 -3.41
CA GLN A 12 -10.19 2.67 -2.23
C GLN A 12 -8.98 2.20 -1.47
N GLU A 13 -8.78 0.90 -1.41
CA GLU A 13 -7.63 0.37 -0.72
C GLU A 13 -6.34 0.72 -1.44
N LEU A 14 -6.37 0.73 -2.77
CA LEU A 14 -5.20 1.16 -3.53
C LEU A 14 -4.82 2.59 -3.19
N MET A 15 -5.82 3.46 -3.11
CA MET A 15 -5.55 4.85 -2.78
C MET A 15 -5.00 4.97 -1.37
N TRP A 16 -5.54 4.19 -0.45
CA TRP A 16 -5.06 4.23 0.92
C TRP A 16 -3.62 3.73 1.03
N VAL A 17 -3.32 2.61 0.37
CA VAL A 17 -1.97 2.06 0.42
C VAL A 17 -0.98 3.04 -0.18
N LYS A 18 -1.34 3.65 -1.29
CA LYS A 18 -0.49 4.63 -1.93
C LYS A 18 -0.20 5.79 -1.00
N SER A 19 -1.22 6.25 -0.32
CA SER A 19 -1.07 7.33 0.64
C SER A 19 -0.15 6.93 1.79
N GLN A 20 -0.29 5.71 2.28
CA GLN A 20 0.54 5.22 3.36
C GLN A 20 2.00 5.09 2.95
N ILE A 21 2.24 4.68 1.71
CA ILE A 21 3.61 4.61 1.20
C ILE A 21 4.26 5.99 1.25
N GLU A 22 3.51 7.02 0.88
CA GLU A 22 4.04 8.36 0.92
C GLU A 22 4.34 8.81 2.34
N VAL A 23 3.46 8.43 3.27
CA VAL A 23 3.68 8.78 4.67
C VAL A 23 4.95 8.13 5.20
N VAL A 24 5.13 6.85 4.89
CA VAL A 24 6.31 6.14 5.37
C VAL A 24 7.58 6.73 4.75
N ASN A 25 7.54 7.03 3.46
CA ASN A 25 8.69 7.64 2.80
C ASN A 25 9.05 8.98 3.44
N THR A 26 8.04 9.77 3.78
CA THR A 26 8.27 11.05 4.43
C THR A 26 8.91 10.84 5.80
N LYS A 27 8.41 9.88 6.56
CA LYS A 27 8.98 9.61 7.87
C LYS A 27 10.44 9.18 7.75
N MET A 28 10.75 8.35 6.75
CA MET A 28 12.12 7.91 6.56
C MET A 28 13.03 9.06 6.23
N ALA A 29 12.53 10.04 5.48
CA ALA A 29 13.34 11.19 5.10
C ALA A 29 13.72 12.05 6.29
N PHE A 30 12.90 12.04 7.35
CA PHE A 30 13.16 12.88 8.50
C PHE A 30 13.67 12.11 9.71
N THR A 31 14.01 10.84 9.54
CA THR A 31 14.46 9.99 10.63
C THR A 31 15.92 9.66 10.44
N ASN A 32 16.69 9.75 11.53
CA ASN A 32 18.08 9.30 11.45
C ASN A 32 18.40 8.28 12.54
N GLU A 33 17.38 7.64 13.08
CA GLU A 33 17.56 6.56 14.04
C GLU A 33 17.56 5.24 13.30
N ALA A 34 18.62 4.45 13.48
CA ALA A 34 18.80 3.24 12.71
C ALA A 34 17.67 2.25 12.91
N LYS A 35 17.26 2.05 14.17
CA LYS A 35 16.21 1.07 14.43
C LYS A 35 14.87 1.49 13.86
N LEU A 36 14.58 2.76 13.92
CA LEU A 36 13.34 3.26 13.37
C LEU A 36 13.36 3.16 11.85
N LEU A 37 14.50 3.44 11.24
CA LEU A 37 14.64 3.28 9.80
C LEU A 37 14.41 1.85 9.38
N ASP A 38 14.91 0.89 10.15
CA ASP A 38 14.67 -0.52 9.84
C ASP A 38 13.18 -0.83 9.88
N SER A 39 12.53 -0.37 10.94
CA SER A 39 11.09 -0.62 11.07
C SER A 39 10.30 -0.02 9.93
N LEU A 40 10.65 1.21 9.55
CA LEU A 40 9.95 1.87 8.46
C LEU A 40 10.22 1.17 7.13
N SER A 41 11.43 0.65 6.96
CA SER A 41 11.75 -0.08 5.74
C SER A 41 10.90 -1.34 5.60
N TYR A 42 10.70 -2.06 6.68
CA TYR A 42 9.85 -3.24 6.65
C TYR A 42 8.40 -2.86 6.38
N GLU A 43 7.98 -1.75 6.96
CA GLU A 43 6.63 -1.28 6.74
C GLU A 43 6.43 -0.92 5.27
N LEU A 44 7.42 -0.25 4.69
CA LEU A 44 7.35 0.12 3.29
C LEU A 44 7.30 -1.11 2.39
N LEU A 45 8.09 -2.11 2.72
CA LEU A 45 8.11 -3.33 1.95
C LEU A 45 6.74 -4.02 2.00
N ALA A 46 6.14 -4.06 3.17
CA ALA A 46 4.83 -4.67 3.32
C ALA A 46 3.78 -3.91 2.51
N LEU A 47 3.84 -2.59 2.53
CA LEU A 47 2.89 -1.79 1.78
C LEU A 47 3.04 -1.98 0.28
N LYS A 48 4.27 -2.06 -0.19
CA LYS A 48 4.51 -2.27 -1.61
C LYS A 48 4.04 -3.64 -2.06
N SER A 49 4.24 -4.63 -1.21
CA SER A 49 3.76 -5.97 -1.51
C SER A 49 2.24 -5.99 -1.60
N ARG A 50 1.58 -5.32 -0.68
CA ARG A 50 0.13 -5.24 -0.70
C ARG A 50 -0.36 -4.50 -1.94
N MET A 51 0.35 -3.45 -2.32
CA MET A 51 -0.03 -2.70 -3.50
C MET A 51 0.03 -3.57 -4.75
N GLY A 52 1.08 -4.38 -4.86
CA GLY A 52 1.19 -5.29 -5.99
C GLY A 52 0.01 -6.25 -6.07
N TYR A 53 -0.38 -6.79 -4.93
CA TYR A 53 -1.52 -7.68 -4.87
C TYR A 53 -2.81 -6.97 -5.31
N LEU A 54 -3.00 -5.75 -4.84
CA LEU A 54 -4.21 -5.01 -5.18
C LEU A 54 -4.25 -4.64 -6.65
N ILE A 55 -3.10 -4.32 -7.21
CA ILE A 55 -3.03 -4.02 -8.62
C ILE A 55 -3.41 -5.23 -9.46
N GLU A 56 -2.96 -6.40 -9.04
CA GLU A 56 -3.32 -7.63 -9.75
C GLU A 56 -4.81 -7.89 -9.65
N LEU A 57 -5.39 -7.64 -8.50
CA LEU A 57 -6.82 -7.78 -8.34
C LEU A 57 -7.58 -6.85 -9.27
N ALA A 58 -7.12 -5.60 -9.32
CA ALA A 58 -7.78 -4.62 -10.17
C ALA A 58 -7.71 -5.01 -11.63
N LYS A 59 -6.58 -5.53 -12.05
CA LYS A 59 -6.43 -5.96 -13.43
C LYS A 59 -7.41 -7.06 -13.77
N LYS A 60 -7.55 -8.00 -12.88
CA LYS A 60 -8.48 -9.11 -13.12
C LYS A 60 -9.90 -8.64 -13.27
N GLU A 61 -10.25 -7.63 -12.50
CA GLU A 61 -11.61 -7.15 -12.54
C GLU A 61 -11.94 -6.40 -13.81
N TYR A 62 -10.93 -5.80 -14.41
CA TYR A 62 -11.17 -5.02 -15.63
C TYR A 62 -10.87 -5.81 -16.91
N GLU A 63 -10.53 -7.05 -16.77
CA GLU A 63 -10.38 -7.90 -17.91
C GLU A 63 -11.69 -8.55 -18.29
#